data_544a4fb167f9c8eb16ca4b966873df68
#
_entry.id   544a4fb167f9c8eb16ca4b966873df68
#
_cell.length_a   1.000
_cell.length_b   1.000
_cell.length_c   1.000
_cell.angle_alpha   90.00
_cell.angle_beta   90.00
_cell.angle_gamma   90.00
#
_symmetry.space_group_name_H-M   'P 1'
#
loop_
_entity.id
_entity.type
_entity.pdbx_description
1 polymer ?
#
loop_
_entity_poly.entity_id
_entity_poly.type
_entity_poly.pdbx_seq_one_letter_code
_entity_poly.pdbx_strand_id
1 'polypeptide(L)'
;MTTHLDTCDDVIAETSTVDTTTSAVHLALQPAELHLSARDRHIWTLFTDWSVAHDRPSLPVSPEMLARFLSAHSASTATQRRRISVINAVHRRHGFPAPGRSDDIRAALDTSRTARLDELAARAGEVISRLPETGWPAGLFARRDAMILTLAATGLTYTQIAALHICDVTADPVADALHIDTIDRQRAVTPPGLAAAGASPAQVDRRWMEVLGFTDRYFSTHMLAACMDTGDGDELAGHDARIDPADQRPLLTPIDRWGHTPLTATALTARAVADIAAAHLTGRAPRHIRPPVRKNLESDSFTTEVADVEPLGDDYYEHGIAARKHAHNTLDGVTSVLDEIEDRADQLLADLLQLIEDPL
;
A
#
# COMPACT_ATOMS: atom_id res chain seq x y z
N MET A 1 82.43 -11.93 -59.23
CA MET A 1 82.62 -10.55 -59.54
C MET A 1 81.73 -9.74 -58.56
N THR A 2 82.45 -9.21 -57.62
CA THR A 2 82.54 -7.83 -57.19
C THR A 2 81.35 -7.26 -56.46
N THR A 3 81.48 -7.23 -55.10
CA THR A 3 81.67 -6.01 -54.26
C THR A 3 80.47 -5.07 -54.23
N HIS A 4 79.97 -4.60 -53.14
CA HIS A 4 80.57 -3.82 -52.07
C HIS A 4 79.56 -3.66 -50.93
N LEU A 5 80.00 -3.81 -49.70
CA LEU A 5 79.74 -3.07 -48.48
C LEU A 5 79.14 -1.67 -48.67
N ASP A 6 78.18 -1.30 -47.89
CA ASP A 6 78.43 -0.26 -46.89
C ASP A 6 77.32 -0.23 -45.77
N THR A 7 77.85 -0.14 -44.61
CA THR A 7 77.30 0.17 -43.29
C THR A 7 76.64 1.54 -43.27
N CYS A 8 75.60 1.71 -42.54
CA CYS A 8 75.50 2.77 -41.49
C CYS A 8 74.31 2.56 -40.59
N ASP A 9 74.58 2.59 -39.31
CA ASP A 9 73.76 2.79 -38.18
C ASP A 9 72.63 3.81 -38.39
N ASP A 10 71.42 3.48 -37.99
CA ASP A 10 70.57 4.50 -37.38
C ASP A 10 69.70 3.90 -36.27
N VAL A 11 69.87 4.53 -35.15
CA VAL A 11 69.40 4.23 -33.85
C VAL A 11 67.87 4.28 -33.82
N ILE A 12 67.27 3.17 -33.50
CA ILE A 12 65.85 3.04 -33.25
C ILE A 12 65.49 3.74 -31.94
N ALA A 13 64.82 4.86 -32.03
CA ALA A 13 63.97 5.34 -30.92
C ALA A 13 62.62 4.64 -30.98
N GLU A 14 62.54 3.53 -30.30
CA GLU A 14 61.23 2.95 -29.92
C GLU A 14 60.51 3.92 -28.99
N THR A 15 59.64 4.73 -29.55
CA THR A 15 58.63 5.43 -28.78
C THR A 15 57.56 4.40 -28.37
N SER A 16 57.72 3.99 -27.15
CA SER A 16 56.69 3.26 -26.38
C SER A 16 55.47 4.16 -26.26
N THR A 17 54.56 4.08 -27.21
CA THR A 17 53.21 4.61 -27.12
C THR A 17 52.22 3.47 -26.81
N VAL A 18 52.46 2.81 -25.68
CA VAL A 18 51.53 1.86 -25.12
C VAL A 18 51.21 2.35 -23.70
N ASP A 19 49.91 2.39 -23.42
CA ASP A 19 49.30 2.46 -22.10
C ASP A 19 49.08 3.82 -21.42
N THR A 20 48.73 4.86 -22.15
CA THR A 20 48.12 6.02 -21.49
C THR A 20 46.60 6.00 -21.58
N THR A 21 45.99 5.14 -22.41
CA THR A 21 44.55 5.11 -22.63
C THR A 21 43.81 4.15 -21.66
N THR A 22 44.50 3.16 -21.10
CA THR A 22 43.89 2.21 -20.17
C THR A 22 43.90 2.68 -18.72
N SER A 23 44.81 3.60 -18.38
CA SER A 23 44.92 4.13 -16.99
C SER A 23 43.92 5.26 -16.69
N ALA A 24 43.29 5.84 -17.71
CA ALA A 24 42.34 6.94 -17.55
C ALA A 24 40.89 6.48 -17.21
N VAL A 25 40.59 5.18 -17.28
CA VAL A 25 39.24 4.65 -17.11
C VAL A 25 38.94 4.24 -15.67
N HIS A 26 39.95 4.19 -14.80
CA HIS A 26 39.79 3.81 -13.40
C HIS A 26 39.75 5.02 -12.44
N LEU A 27 39.42 6.20 -12.94
CA LEU A 27 39.00 7.27 -12.02
C LEU A 27 37.65 6.92 -11.45
N ALA A 28 37.65 6.21 -10.33
CA ALA A 28 36.47 6.10 -9.47
C ALA A 28 36.12 7.54 -9.04
N LEU A 29 35.18 8.15 -9.77
CA LEU A 29 34.64 9.46 -9.45
C LEU A 29 34.19 9.46 -8.00
N GLN A 30 34.85 10.29 -7.18
CA GLN A 30 34.48 10.35 -5.77
C GLN A 30 33.04 10.81 -5.64
N PRO A 31 32.22 10.17 -4.80
CA PRO A 31 30.80 10.50 -4.64
C PRO A 31 30.52 11.96 -4.28
N ALA A 32 31.50 12.65 -3.69
CA ALA A 32 31.42 14.06 -3.32
C ALA A 32 31.33 15.03 -4.51
N GLU A 33 31.93 14.69 -5.67
CA GLU A 33 31.89 15.53 -6.87
C GLU A 33 30.54 15.48 -7.61
N LEU A 34 29.69 14.54 -7.27
CA LEU A 34 28.45 14.29 -7.99
C LEU A 34 27.26 15.10 -7.51
N HIS A 35 27.35 15.87 -6.43
CA HIS A 35 26.24 16.63 -5.81
C HIS A 35 24.99 15.75 -5.63
N LEU A 36 25.19 14.51 -5.20
CA LEU A 36 24.13 13.55 -4.92
C LEU A 36 23.66 13.69 -3.46
N SER A 37 22.37 13.47 -3.21
CA SER A 37 21.87 13.32 -1.84
C SER A 37 22.61 12.16 -1.12
N ALA A 38 22.65 12.17 0.22
CA ALA A 38 23.30 11.11 0.98
C ALA A 38 22.79 9.70 0.61
N ARG A 39 21.48 9.58 0.38
CA ARG A 39 20.83 8.33 -0.04
C ARG A 39 21.23 7.93 -1.47
N ASP A 40 21.36 8.88 -2.38
CA ASP A 40 21.73 8.60 -3.77
C ASP A 40 23.24 8.29 -3.89
N ARG A 41 24.07 8.90 -3.04
CA ARG A 41 25.49 8.54 -2.90
C ARG A 41 25.66 7.08 -2.51
N HIS A 42 24.91 6.60 -1.53
CA HIS A 42 24.96 5.20 -1.14
C HIS A 42 24.61 4.25 -2.30
N ILE A 43 23.61 4.61 -3.11
CA ILE A 43 23.26 3.82 -4.31
C ILE A 43 24.42 3.82 -5.32
N TRP A 44 25.04 4.98 -5.54
CA TRP A 44 26.15 5.08 -6.47
C TRP A 44 27.38 4.31 -5.96
N THR A 45 27.73 4.42 -4.68
CA THR A 45 28.80 3.65 -4.06
C THR A 45 28.55 2.14 -4.19
N LEU A 46 27.35 1.67 -3.88
CA LEU A 46 26.99 0.26 -4.04
C LEU A 46 27.21 -0.21 -5.50
N PHE A 47 26.84 0.61 -6.47
CA PHE A 47 27.03 0.27 -7.88
C PHE A 47 28.51 0.27 -8.29
N THR A 48 29.30 1.25 -7.84
CA THR A 48 30.74 1.32 -8.12
C THR A 48 31.50 0.14 -7.51
N ASP A 49 31.23 -0.18 -6.25
CA ASP A 49 31.86 -1.30 -5.55
C ASP A 49 31.54 -2.63 -6.25
N TRP A 50 30.28 -2.81 -6.66
CA TRP A 50 29.87 -3.98 -7.42
C TRP A 50 30.55 -4.06 -8.78
N SER A 51 30.70 -2.92 -9.49
CA SER A 51 31.37 -2.85 -10.79
C SER A 51 32.87 -3.21 -10.65
N VAL A 52 33.55 -2.66 -9.64
CA VAL A 52 34.95 -2.98 -9.33
C VAL A 52 35.11 -4.46 -9.01
N ALA A 53 34.20 -5.03 -8.21
CA ALA A 53 34.23 -6.46 -7.87
C ALA A 53 34.05 -7.37 -9.09
N HIS A 54 33.57 -6.85 -10.23
CA HIS A 54 33.41 -7.56 -11.49
C HIS A 54 34.41 -7.15 -12.56
N ASP A 55 35.47 -6.42 -12.19
CA ASP A 55 36.49 -5.91 -13.09
C ASP A 55 35.93 -5.12 -14.29
N ARG A 56 34.94 -4.27 -14.01
CA ARG A 56 34.24 -3.46 -15.01
C ARG A 56 34.21 -1.99 -14.60
N PRO A 57 34.32 -1.07 -15.59
CA PRO A 57 34.18 0.34 -15.32
C PRO A 57 32.75 0.65 -14.86
N SER A 58 32.63 1.55 -13.86
CA SER A 58 31.36 2.07 -13.41
C SER A 58 30.81 3.17 -14.34
N LEU A 59 31.66 3.69 -15.25
CA LEU A 59 31.33 4.72 -16.22
C LEU A 59 32.25 4.64 -17.48
N PRO A 60 31.67 4.59 -18.69
CA PRO A 60 30.28 4.34 -19.00
C PRO A 60 29.88 2.88 -18.76
N VAL A 61 28.60 2.63 -18.46
CA VAL A 61 28.09 1.27 -18.30
C VAL A 61 27.06 0.93 -19.37
N SER A 62 27.08 -0.31 -19.82
CA SER A 62 26.08 -0.81 -20.78
C SER A 62 24.77 -1.19 -20.10
N PRO A 63 23.65 -1.24 -20.85
CA PRO A 63 22.37 -1.72 -20.33
C PRO A 63 22.44 -3.13 -19.73
N GLU A 64 23.20 -4.05 -20.35
CA GLU A 64 23.35 -5.44 -19.90
C GLU A 64 24.05 -5.49 -18.53
N MET A 65 25.05 -4.63 -18.33
CA MET A 65 25.76 -4.53 -17.05
C MET A 65 24.87 -3.98 -15.96
N LEU A 66 24.06 -2.96 -16.28
CA LEU A 66 23.04 -2.45 -15.39
C LEU A 66 22.00 -3.53 -15.03
N ALA A 67 21.55 -4.32 -16.02
CA ALA A 67 20.60 -5.42 -15.78
C ALA A 67 21.19 -6.48 -14.82
N ARG A 68 22.46 -6.85 -14.98
CA ARG A 68 23.18 -7.76 -14.06
C ARG A 68 23.26 -7.21 -12.65
N PHE A 69 23.58 -5.94 -12.49
CA PHE A 69 23.60 -5.28 -11.18
C PHE A 69 22.22 -5.32 -10.51
N LEU A 70 21.16 -4.99 -11.27
CA LEU A 70 19.79 -5.01 -10.75
C LEU A 70 19.34 -6.41 -10.33
N SER A 71 19.75 -7.43 -11.08
CA SER A 71 19.47 -8.84 -10.76
C SER A 71 20.24 -9.32 -9.53
N ALA A 72 21.53 -8.96 -9.42
CA ALA A 72 22.38 -9.30 -8.27
C ALA A 72 21.88 -8.66 -6.97
N HIS A 73 21.25 -7.50 -7.07
CA HIS A 73 20.71 -6.73 -5.93
C HIS A 73 19.20 -6.64 -6.03
N SER A 74 18.51 -7.76 -5.91
CA SER A 74 17.05 -7.79 -5.95
C SER A 74 16.45 -6.87 -4.87
N ALA A 75 15.45 -6.06 -5.25
CA ALA A 75 14.79 -5.11 -4.36
C ALA A 75 13.38 -4.78 -4.88
N SER A 76 12.61 -4.01 -4.10
CA SER A 76 11.31 -3.51 -4.56
C SER A 76 11.44 -2.72 -5.87
N THR A 77 10.39 -2.70 -6.69
CA THR A 77 10.36 -1.96 -7.96
C THR A 77 10.68 -0.48 -7.77
N ALA A 78 10.22 0.13 -6.67
CA ALA A 78 10.54 1.51 -6.33
C ALA A 78 12.05 1.72 -6.09
N THR A 79 12.68 0.78 -5.36
CA THR A 79 14.13 0.80 -5.10
C THR A 79 14.92 0.60 -6.40
N GLN A 80 14.50 -0.34 -7.26
CA GLN A 80 15.15 -0.56 -8.55
C GLN A 80 15.03 0.66 -9.47
N ARG A 81 13.85 1.27 -9.57
CA ARG A 81 13.65 2.52 -10.33
C ARG A 81 14.53 3.66 -9.80
N ARG A 82 14.67 3.78 -8.48
CA ARG A 82 15.58 4.78 -7.89
C ARG A 82 17.03 4.51 -8.22
N ARG A 83 17.49 3.26 -8.15
CA ARG A 83 18.85 2.85 -8.56
C ARG A 83 19.13 3.25 -10.01
N ILE A 84 18.21 2.91 -10.92
CA ILE A 84 18.30 3.28 -12.33
C ILE A 84 18.34 4.80 -12.50
N SER A 85 17.49 5.53 -11.78
CA SER A 85 17.43 7.00 -11.84
C SER A 85 18.76 7.63 -11.45
N VAL A 86 19.38 7.15 -10.36
CA VAL A 86 20.68 7.64 -9.87
C VAL A 86 21.79 7.35 -10.90
N ILE A 87 21.87 6.09 -11.38
CA ILE A 87 22.90 5.69 -12.37
C ILE A 87 22.72 6.47 -13.67
N ASN A 88 21.50 6.65 -14.15
CA ASN A 88 21.19 7.47 -15.32
C ASN A 88 21.57 8.95 -15.12
N ALA A 89 21.35 9.49 -13.93
CA ALA A 89 21.70 10.88 -13.62
C ALA A 89 23.21 11.10 -13.64
N VAL A 90 23.98 10.16 -13.10
CA VAL A 90 25.44 10.21 -13.13
C VAL A 90 25.94 10.13 -14.58
N HIS A 91 25.45 9.17 -15.38
CA HIS A 91 25.85 9.05 -16.79
C HIS A 91 25.60 10.33 -17.57
N ARG A 92 24.38 10.90 -17.45
CA ARG A 92 24.04 12.16 -18.14
C ARG A 92 24.94 13.33 -17.74
N ARG A 93 25.33 13.43 -16.46
CA ARG A 93 26.24 14.48 -15.98
C ARG A 93 27.63 14.38 -16.61
N HIS A 94 28.06 13.17 -16.92
CA HIS A 94 29.32 12.90 -17.56
C HIS A 94 29.24 12.79 -19.10
N GLY A 95 28.10 13.16 -19.69
CA GLY A 95 27.90 13.16 -21.15
C GLY A 95 27.68 11.78 -21.76
N PHE A 96 27.46 10.74 -20.94
CA PHE A 96 27.19 9.38 -21.41
C PHE A 96 25.72 9.11 -21.61
N PRO A 97 25.35 8.19 -22.52
CA PRO A 97 23.99 7.71 -22.64
C PRO A 97 23.48 7.09 -21.33
N ALA A 98 22.22 7.33 -21.01
CA ALA A 98 21.59 6.78 -19.82
C ALA A 98 21.23 5.29 -20.03
N PRO A 99 21.93 4.32 -19.40
CA PRO A 99 21.77 2.89 -19.69
C PRO A 99 20.38 2.35 -19.32
N GLY A 100 19.75 2.92 -18.32
CA GLY A 100 18.42 2.52 -17.86
C GLY A 100 17.26 2.98 -18.77
N ARG A 101 17.56 3.62 -19.91
CA ARG A 101 16.54 3.98 -20.91
C ARG A 101 16.37 2.91 -21.99
N SER A 102 17.19 1.86 -21.98
CA SER A 102 17.03 0.76 -22.92
C SER A 102 15.70 0.03 -22.72
N ASP A 103 15.16 -0.49 -23.82
CA ASP A 103 13.90 -1.26 -23.77
C ASP A 103 14.06 -2.55 -22.98
N ASP A 104 15.26 -3.15 -22.99
CA ASP A 104 15.56 -4.36 -22.20
C ASP A 104 15.43 -4.13 -20.69
N ILE A 105 15.91 -2.99 -20.18
CA ILE A 105 15.78 -2.63 -18.76
C ILE A 105 14.31 -2.40 -18.40
N ARG A 106 13.53 -1.76 -19.28
CA ARG A 106 12.10 -1.55 -19.07
C ARG A 106 11.36 -2.87 -19.04
N ALA A 107 11.59 -3.72 -20.03
CA ALA A 107 10.97 -5.05 -20.10
C ALA A 107 11.32 -5.91 -18.87
N ALA A 108 12.57 -5.89 -18.43
CA ALA A 108 13.00 -6.63 -17.24
C ALA A 108 12.30 -6.12 -15.95
N LEU A 109 12.11 -4.81 -15.82
CA LEU A 109 11.38 -4.23 -14.69
C LEU A 109 9.90 -4.58 -14.72
N ASP A 110 9.28 -4.56 -15.90
CA ASP A 110 7.86 -4.88 -16.08
C ASP A 110 7.62 -6.38 -15.82
N THR A 111 8.48 -7.25 -16.34
CA THR A 111 8.42 -8.70 -16.05
C THR A 111 8.58 -9.00 -14.55
N SER A 112 9.54 -8.36 -13.89
CA SER A 112 9.75 -8.53 -12.45
C SER A 112 8.57 -7.98 -11.63
N ARG A 113 7.93 -6.91 -12.09
CA ARG A 113 6.72 -6.38 -11.47
C ARG A 113 5.55 -7.35 -11.63
N THR A 114 5.32 -7.84 -12.84
CA THR A 114 4.26 -8.81 -13.13
C THR A 114 4.40 -10.07 -12.29
N ALA A 115 5.59 -10.68 -12.26
CA ALA A 115 5.84 -11.87 -11.46
C ALA A 115 5.56 -11.66 -9.95
N ARG A 116 5.89 -10.49 -9.41
CA ARG A 116 5.58 -10.16 -8.00
C ARG A 116 4.09 -9.96 -7.75
N LEU A 117 3.37 -9.38 -8.72
CA LEU A 117 1.93 -9.21 -8.61
C LEU A 117 1.23 -10.57 -8.70
N ASP A 118 1.70 -11.47 -9.56
CA ASP A 118 1.18 -12.83 -9.66
C ASP A 118 1.40 -13.61 -8.36
N GLU A 119 2.60 -13.52 -7.77
CA GLU A 119 2.88 -14.12 -6.46
C GLU A 119 2.00 -13.52 -5.36
N LEU A 120 1.84 -12.19 -5.34
CA LEU A 120 0.96 -11.51 -4.38
C LEU A 120 -0.49 -11.95 -4.56
N ALA A 121 -0.96 -12.05 -5.80
CA ALA A 121 -2.31 -12.50 -6.11
C ALA A 121 -2.57 -13.94 -5.63
N ALA A 122 -1.63 -14.85 -5.89
CA ALA A 122 -1.74 -16.23 -5.42
C ALA A 122 -1.81 -16.30 -3.88
N ARG A 123 -0.92 -15.58 -3.19
CA ARG A 123 -0.91 -15.54 -1.71
C ARG A 123 -2.16 -14.88 -1.14
N ALA A 124 -2.62 -13.77 -1.74
CA ALA A 124 -3.85 -13.10 -1.33
C ALA A 124 -5.06 -14.03 -1.52
N GLY A 125 -5.14 -14.72 -2.66
CA GLY A 125 -6.20 -15.69 -2.94
C GLY A 125 -6.24 -16.83 -1.92
N GLU A 126 -5.08 -17.42 -1.57
CA GLU A 126 -5.00 -18.43 -0.52
C GLU A 126 -5.46 -17.91 0.86
N VAL A 127 -5.13 -16.67 1.20
CA VAL A 127 -5.57 -16.07 2.46
C VAL A 127 -7.07 -15.84 2.43
N ILE A 128 -7.60 -15.24 1.36
CA ILE A 128 -9.02 -14.94 1.19
C ILE A 128 -9.86 -16.22 1.29
N SER A 129 -9.44 -17.32 0.64
CA SER A 129 -10.16 -18.59 0.66
C SER A 129 -10.29 -19.23 2.06
N ARG A 130 -9.47 -18.79 3.02
CA ARG A 130 -9.48 -19.26 4.41
C ARG A 130 -10.20 -18.31 5.37
N LEU A 131 -10.58 -17.13 4.90
CA LEU A 131 -11.29 -16.16 5.73
C LEU A 131 -12.70 -16.66 6.05
N PRO A 132 -13.21 -16.42 7.28
CA PRO A 132 -14.58 -16.79 7.63
C PRO A 132 -15.59 -15.96 6.84
N GLU A 133 -16.53 -16.60 6.20
CA GLU A 133 -17.58 -15.92 5.42
C GLU A 133 -18.74 -15.46 6.29
N THR A 134 -18.96 -16.13 7.42
CA THR A 134 -20.06 -15.96 8.35
C THR A 134 -19.57 -15.84 9.77
N GLY A 135 -20.48 -15.53 10.68
CA GLY A 135 -20.20 -15.39 12.10
C GLY A 135 -19.79 -13.97 12.50
N TRP A 136 -20.32 -13.55 13.65
CA TRP A 136 -20.04 -12.22 14.19
C TRP A 136 -18.90 -12.25 15.22
N PRO A 137 -17.97 -11.30 15.22
CA PRO A 137 -17.73 -10.25 14.21
C PRO A 137 -16.76 -10.71 13.11
N ALA A 138 -16.27 -11.95 13.19
CA ALA A 138 -15.21 -12.47 12.33
C ALA A 138 -15.55 -12.36 10.83
N GLY A 139 -16.76 -12.74 10.44
CA GLY A 139 -17.20 -12.65 9.04
C GLY A 139 -17.26 -11.22 8.52
N LEU A 140 -17.65 -10.24 9.36
CA LEU A 140 -17.67 -8.84 8.98
C LEU A 140 -16.26 -8.31 8.65
N PHE A 141 -15.31 -8.54 9.54
CA PHE A 141 -13.92 -8.16 9.30
C PHE A 141 -13.35 -8.87 8.08
N ALA A 142 -13.64 -10.17 7.95
CA ALA A 142 -13.15 -10.98 6.84
C ALA A 142 -13.64 -10.48 5.48
N ARG A 143 -14.89 -10.04 5.35
CA ARG A 143 -15.43 -9.46 4.10
C ARG A 143 -14.72 -8.18 3.70
N ARG A 144 -14.46 -7.26 4.66
CA ARG A 144 -13.66 -6.06 4.42
C ARG A 144 -12.22 -6.40 4.05
N ASP A 145 -11.60 -7.27 4.81
CA ASP A 145 -10.19 -7.62 4.65
C ASP A 145 -9.95 -8.39 3.36
N ALA A 146 -10.90 -9.23 2.93
CA ALA A 146 -10.89 -9.86 1.60
C ALA A 146 -10.90 -8.82 0.48
N MET A 147 -11.73 -7.78 0.60
CA MET A 147 -11.77 -6.68 -0.37
C MET A 147 -10.43 -5.93 -0.40
N ILE A 148 -9.83 -5.62 0.75
CA ILE A 148 -8.49 -5.00 0.84
C ILE A 148 -7.43 -5.85 0.14
N LEU A 149 -7.41 -7.15 0.38
CA LEU A 149 -6.44 -8.08 -0.24
C LEU A 149 -6.64 -8.19 -1.75
N THR A 150 -7.90 -8.25 -2.20
CA THR A 150 -8.26 -8.27 -3.62
C THR A 150 -7.75 -7.01 -4.34
N LEU A 151 -7.96 -5.83 -3.75
CA LEU A 151 -7.47 -4.57 -4.28
C LEU A 151 -5.94 -4.48 -4.23
N ALA A 152 -5.30 -4.95 -3.17
CA ALA A 152 -3.84 -4.97 -3.06
C ALA A 152 -3.18 -5.82 -4.15
N ALA A 153 -3.81 -6.91 -4.57
CA ALA A 153 -3.32 -7.78 -5.63
C ALA A 153 -3.28 -7.12 -7.01
N THR A 154 -4.02 -6.01 -7.22
CA THR A 154 -4.01 -5.26 -8.49
C THR A 154 -2.74 -4.42 -8.68
N GLY A 155 -1.93 -4.27 -7.64
CA GLY A 155 -0.73 -3.44 -7.64
C GLY A 155 -0.99 -1.94 -7.49
N LEU A 156 -2.20 -1.56 -7.08
CA LEU A 156 -2.51 -0.21 -6.60
C LEU A 156 -1.74 0.08 -5.31
N THR A 157 -1.39 1.33 -5.11
CA THR A 157 -0.81 1.77 -3.84
C THR A 157 -1.87 1.81 -2.74
N TYR A 158 -1.48 1.60 -1.48
CA TYR A 158 -2.44 1.66 -0.37
C TYR A 158 -3.13 3.02 -0.23
N THR A 159 -2.48 4.10 -0.68
CA THR A 159 -3.11 5.43 -0.75
C THR A 159 -4.22 5.46 -1.81
N GLN A 160 -4.00 4.87 -2.98
CA GLN A 160 -5.04 4.76 -4.01
C GLN A 160 -6.19 3.89 -3.53
N ILE A 161 -5.90 2.74 -2.90
CA ILE A 161 -6.92 1.82 -2.36
C ILE A 161 -7.77 2.52 -1.29
N ALA A 162 -7.16 3.27 -0.38
CA ALA A 162 -7.86 4.01 0.66
C ALA A 162 -8.74 5.15 0.12
N ALA A 163 -8.39 5.68 -1.04
CA ALA A 163 -9.13 6.77 -1.70
C ALA A 163 -10.25 6.29 -2.63
N LEU A 164 -10.45 4.96 -2.80
CA LEU A 164 -11.49 4.43 -3.67
C LEU A 164 -12.89 4.68 -3.08
N HIS A 165 -13.79 5.03 -3.97
CA HIS A 165 -15.22 5.13 -3.72
C HIS A 165 -15.93 3.88 -4.27
N ILE A 166 -17.17 3.69 -3.89
CA ILE A 166 -17.98 2.58 -4.37
C ILE A 166 -18.12 2.63 -5.90
N CYS A 167 -18.32 3.81 -6.46
CA CYS A 167 -18.45 4.02 -7.91
C CYS A 167 -17.15 3.74 -8.71
N ASP A 168 -16.01 3.65 -8.05
CA ASP A 168 -14.72 3.43 -8.71
C ASP A 168 -14.46 1.94 -9.01
N VAL A 169 -15.31 1.03 -8.49
CA VAL A 169 -15.15 -0.41 -8.63
C VAL A 169 -16.38 -1.01 -9.31
N THR A 170 -16.14 -1.77 -10.37
CA THR A 170 -17.18 -2.48 -11.12
C THR A 170 -16.83 -3.95 -11.19
N ALA A 171 -17.74 -4.80 -10.71
CA ALA A 171 -17.59 -6.24 -10.81
C ALA A 171 -18.01 -6.74 -12.20
N ASP A 172 -17.21 -7.62 -12.78
CA ASP A 172 -17.55 -8.43 -13.95
C ASP A 172 -17.75 -9.88 -13.49
N PRO A 173 -19.01 -10.33 -13.29
CA PRO A 173 -19.28 -11.69 -12.84
C PRO A 173 -18.93 -12.75 -13.89
N VAL A 174 -18.87 -12.39 -15.18
CA VAL A 174 -18.57 -13.33 -16.26
C VAL A 174 -17.08 -13.63 -16.32
N ALA A 175 -16.26 -12.56 -16.20
CA ALA A 175 -14.81 -12.69 -16.15
C ALA A 175 -14.29 -13.02 -14.75
N ASP A 176 -15.15 -13.01 -13.72
CA ASP A 176 -14.80 -13.09 -12.29
C ASP A 176 -13.68 -12.10 -11.94
N ALA A 177 -13.89 -10.86 -12.30
CA ALA A 177 -12.90 -9.80 -12.15
C ALA A 177 -13.52 -8.50 -11.63
N LEU A 178 -12.69 -7.64 -11.02
CA LEU A 178 -13.05 -6.27 -10.71
C LEU A 178 -12.28 -5.31 -11.62
N HIS A 179 -12.99 -4.37 -12.19
CA HIS A 179 -12.45 -3.21 -12.88
C HIS A 179 -12.43 -2.03 -11.93
N ILE A 180 -11.27 -1.41 -11.77
CA ILE A 180 -11.05 -0.31 -10.84
C ILE A 180 -10.58 0.91 -11.62
N ASP A 181 -11.32 2.01 -11.53
CA ASP A 181 -10.97 3.31 -12.09
C ASP A 181 -10.57 4.25 -10.95
N THR A 182 -9.28 4.55 -10.80
CA THR A 182 -8.81 5.44 -9.73
C THR A 182 -9.03 6.91 -10.07
N ILE A 183 -9.04 7.77 -9.06
CA ILE A 183 -9.15 9.23 -9.21
C ILE A 183 -8.07 9.82 -10.15
N ASP A 184 -6.89 9.19 -10.19
CA ASP A 184 -5.79 9.56 -11.10
C ASP A 184 -5.99 9.03 -12.53
N ARG A 185 -7.17 8.53 -12.86
CA ARG A 185 -7.51 7.87 -14.14
C ARG A 185 -6.64 6.66 -14.48
N GLN A 186 -6.02 6.07 -13.50
CA GLN A 186 -5.36 4.78 -13.67
C GLN A 186 -6.42 3.68 -13.62
N ARG A 187 -6.42 2.80 -14.62
CA ARG A 187 -7.25 1.61 -14.66
C ARG A 187 -6.48 0.41 -14.17
N ALA A 188 -7.10 -0.37 -13.31
CA ALA A 188 -6.58 -1.63 -12.85
C ALA A 188 -7.65 -2.70 -12.97
N VAL A 189 -7.21 -3.95 -13.13
CA VAL A 189 -8.09 -5.14 -13.16
C VAL A 189 -7.49 -6.16 -12.20
N THR A 190 -8.34 -6.88 -11.48
CA THR A 190 -7.87 -7.94 -10.61
C THR A 190 -7.17 -9.05 -11.40
N PRO A 191 -6.00 -9.51 -10.96
CA PRO A 191 -5.27 -10.56 -11.67
C PRO A 191 -5.98 -11.92 -11.54
N PRO A 192 -5.94 -12.76 -12.61
CA PRO A 192 -6.60 -14.06 -12.60
C PRO A 192 -6.04 -15.04 -11.56
N GLY A 193 -4.84 -14.78 -11.04
CA GLY A 193 -4.22 -15.57 -9.97
C GLY A 193 -5.03 -15.61 -8.68
N LEU A 194 -5.87 -14.62 -8.41
CA LEU A 194 -6.80 -14.63 -7.27
C LEU A 194 -7.84 -15.75 -7.40
N ALA A 195 -8.53 -15.80 -8.54
CA ALA A 195 -9.54 -16.82 -8.80
C ALA A 195 -8.91 -18.22 -8.87
N ALA A 196 -7.73 -18.34 -9.48
CA ALA A 196 -6.98 -19.60 -9.52
C ALA A 196 -6.59 -20.11 -8.12
N ALA A 197 -6.39 -19.23 -7.15
CA ALA A 197 -6.12 -19.57 -5.76
C ALA A 197 -7.40 -19.77 -4.90
N GLY A 198 -8.58 -19.77 -5.51
CA GLY A 198 -9.86 -20.03 -4.87
C GLY A 198 -10.58 -18.81 -4.29
N ALA A 199 -10.14 -17.59 -4.63
CA ALA A 199 -10.80 -16.36 -4.24
C ALA A 199 -11.47 -15.72 -5.46
N SER A 200 -12.80 -15.74 -5.53
CA SER A 200 -13.55 -15.05 -6.57
C SER A 200 -13.65 -13.56 -6.28
N PRO A 201 -13.01 -12.68 -7.09
CA PRO A 201 -13.09 -11.23 -6.90
C PRO A 201 -14.53 -10.71 -6.94
N ALA A 202 -15.35 -11.20 -7.87
CA ALA A 202 -16.74 -10.79 -7.98
C ALA A 202 -17.57 -11.18 -6.75
N GLN A 203 -17.31 -12.34 -6.13
CA GLN A 203 -17.95 -12.72 -4.89
C GLN A 203 -17.49 -11.90 -3.70
N VAL A 204 -16.19 -11.59 -3.62
CA VAL A 204 -15.62 -10.72 -2.57
C VAL A 204 -16.30 -9.35 -2.61
N ASP A 205 -16.40 -8.76 -3.79
CA ASP A 205 -17.08 -7.49 -4.00
C ASP A 205 -18.55 -7.57 -3.56
N ARG A 206 -19.29 -8.54 -4.08
CA ARG A 206 -20.70 -8.74 -3.73
C ARG A 206 -20.91 -8.81 -2.23
N ARG A 207 -20.12 -9.64 -1.52
CA ARG A 207 -20.23 -9.82 -0.07
C ARG A 207 -19.93 -8.55 0.71
N TRP A 208 -18.99 -7.75 0.23
CA TRP A 208 -18.68 -6.47 0.87
C TRP A 208 -19.78 -5.44 0.57
N MET A 209 -20.28 -5.37 -0.66
CA MET A 209 -21.40 -4.50 -1.04
C MET A 209 -22.69 -4.83 -0.28
N GLU A 210 -22.97 -6.12 0.00
CA GLU A 210 -24.07 -6.53 0.88
C GLU A 210 -23.96 -5.90 2.27
N VAL A 211 -22.76 -5.87 2.86
CA VAL A 211 -22.53 -5.24 4.17
C VAL A 211 -22.76 -3.73 4.08
N LEU A 212 -22.20 -3.07 3.07
CA LEU A 212 -22.37 -1.62 2.89
C LEU A 212 -23.83 -1.24 2.65
N GLY A 213 -24.54 -1.98 1.81
CA GLY A 213 -25.96 -1.76 1.54
C GLY A 213 -26.81 -2.02 2.76
N PHE A 214 -26.51 -3.06 3.54
CA PHE A 214 -27.23 -3.34 4.79
C PHE A 214 -27.02 -2.23 5.82
N THR A 215 -25.79 -1.78 6.03
CA THR A 215 -25.46 -0.72 7.00
C THR A 215 -26.01 0.64 6.60
N ASP A 216 -26.20 0.88 5.32
CA ASP A 216 -26.85 2.09 4.81
C ASP A 216 -28.34 2.13 5.13
N ARG A 217 -29.00 1.00 5.01
CA ARG A 217 -30.43 0.88 5.22
C ARG A 217 -30.81 0.68 6.69
N TYR A 218 -29.99 -0.10 7.40
CA TYR A 218 -30.24 -0.48 8.78
C TYR A 218 -29.05 -0.10 9.67
N PHE A 219 -29.20 0.94 10.46
CA PHE A 219 -28.15 1.40 11.39
C PHE A 219 -27.98 0.50 12.63
N SER A 220 -28.41 -0.75 12.55
CA SER A 220 -28.40 -1.69 13.67
C SER A 220 -27.33 -2.75 13.53
N THR A 221 -26.24 -2.59 14.27
CA THR A 221 -25.17 -3.59 14.38
C THR A 221 -25.67 -4.94 14.87
N HIS A 222 -26.74 -4.95 15.73
CA HIS A 222 -27.36 -6.19 16.23
C HIS A 222 -28.02 -6.95 15.09
N MET A 223 -28.77 -6.28 14.21
CA MET A 223 -29.39 -6.90 13.05
C MET A 223 -28.37 -7.46 12.09
N LEU A 224 -27.31 -6.68 11.81
CA LEU A 224 -26.19 -7.15 10.98
C LEU A 224 -25.55 -8.40 11.59
N ALA A 225 -25.32 -8.41 12.91
CA ALA A 225 -24.76 -9.56 13.62
C ALA A 225 -25.65 -10.79 13.50
N ALA A 226 -26.98 -10.63 13.65
CA ALA A 226 -27.93 -11.73 13.48
C ALA A 226 -27.88 -12.31 12.07
N CYS A 227 -27.92 -11.48 11.03
CA CYS A 227 -27.78 -11.91 9.64
C CYS A 227 -26.46 -12.61 9.35
N MET A 228 -25.36 -12.15 9.96
CA MET A 228 -24.04 -12.77 9.79
C MET A 228 -23.92 -14.12 10.51
N ASP A 229 -24.63 -14.32 11.64
CA ASP A 229 -24.57 -15.53 12.44
C ASP A 229 -25.47 -16.67 11.87
N THR A 230 -26.55 -16.35 11.15
CA THR A 230 -27.46 -17.34 10.57
C THR A 230 -26.83 -18.19 9.47
N GLY A 231 -25.71 -17.75 8.92
CA GLY A 231 -24.96 -18.52 7.90
C GLY A 231 -25.67 -18.58 6.54
N ASP A 232 -26.84 -18.04 6.45
CA ASP A 232 -27.60 -17.94 5.21
C ASP A 232 -27.15 -16.64 4.52
N GLY A 233 -26.09 -16.74 3.69
CA GLY A 233 -25.57 -15.60 2.92
C GLY A 233 -26.64 -14.95 2.04
N ASP A 234 -27.75 -15.62 1.85
CA ASP A 234 -28.93 -15.15 1.12
C ASP A 234 -29.81 -14.17 1.93
N GLU A 235 -29.71 -14.17 3.26
CA GLU A 235 -30.46 -13.24 4.09
C GLU A 235 -30.01 -11.79 3.97
N LEU A 236 -28.71 -11.55 3.83
CA LEU A 236 -28.18 -10.21 3.50
C LEU A 236 -28.56 -9.81 2.05
N ALA A 237 -28.50 -10.73 1.12
CA ALA A 237 -28.91 -10.53 -0.28
C ALA A 237 -30.41 -10.31 -0.44
N GLY A 238 -31.25 -10.93 0.40
CA GLY A 238 -32.72 -10.77 0.41
C GLY A 238 -33.19 -9.36 0.79
N HIS A 239 -32.31 -8.56 1.36
CA HIS A 239 -32.61 -7.16 1.74
C HIS A 239 -32.28 -6.18 0.60
N ASP A 240 -32.55 -6.49 -0.64
CA ASP A 240 -32.46 -5.70 -1.89
C ASP A 240 -31.79 -4.30 -1.73
N ALA A 241 -30.65 -4.30 -1.05
CA ALA A 241 -29.85 -3.11 -0.78
C ALA A 241 -28.95 -2.86 -2.00
N ARG A 242 -29.58 -2.51 -3.14
CA ARG A 242 -28.84 -2.09 -4.32
C ARG A 242 -28.14 -0.78 -3.99
N ILE A 243 -26.84 -0.85 -3.95
CA ILE A 243 -25.99 0.35 -3.89
C ILE A 243 -26.06 1.00 -5.27
N ASP A 244 -26.27 2.32 -5.28
CA ASP A 244 -26.23 3.09 -6.52
C ASP A 244 -24.81 2.97 -7.12
N PRO A 245 -24.67 2.55 -8.39
CA PRO A 245 -23.37 2.53 -9.06
C PRO A 245 -22.65 3.88 -9.10
N ALA A 246 -23.40 4.98 -8.91
CA ALA A 246 -22.83 6.33 -8.84
C ALA A 246 -22.48 6.78 -7.41
N ASP A 247 -22.56 5.87 -6.42
CA ASP A 247 -22.30 6.19 -5.01
C ASP A 247 -20.85 6.60 -4.78
N GLN A 248 -20.66 7.82 -4.31
CA GLN A 248 -19.35 8.41 -4.02
C GLN A 248 -18.89 8.20 -2.56
N ARG A 249 -19.57 7.36 -1.81
CA ARG A 249 -19.09 7.02 -0.46
C ARG A 249 -17.80 6.20 -0.54
N PRO A 250 -16.93 6.31 0.47
CA PRO A 250 -15.72 5.50 0.54
C PRO A 250 -16.02 4.00 0.45
N LEU A 251 -15.29 3.29 -0.40
CA LEU A 251 -15.41 1.85 -0.55
C LEU A 251 -15.02 1.12 0.74
N LEU A 252 -13.94 1.56 1.40
CA LEU A 252 -13.42 0.95 2.61
C LEU A 252 -13.66 1.86 3.81
N THR A 253 -14.43 1.36 4.77
CA THR A 253 -14.76 2.06 6.01
C THR A 253 -14.08 1.42 7.22
N PRO A 254 -13.69 2.19 8.24
CA PRO A 254 -13.19 1.63 9.49
C PRO A 254 -14.31 0.86 10.20
N ILE A 255 -13.93 -0.23 10.86
CA ILE A 255 -14.79 -1.03 11.72
C ILE A 255 -14.12 -1.08 13.08
N ASP A 256 -14.83 -0.75 14.14
CA ASP A 256 -14.30 -0.86 15.48
C ASP A 256 -14.23 -2.33 15.94
N ARG A 257 -13.58 -2.59 17.07
CA ARG A 257 -13.44 -3.94 17.62
C ARG A 257 -14.79 -4.65 17.94
N TRP A 258 -15.87 -3.89 17.97
CA TRP A 258 -17.21 -4.37 18.28
C TRP A 258 -18.05 -4.61 17.01
N GLY A 259 -17.49 -4.26 15.84
CA GLY A 259 -18.17 -4.36 14.56
C GLY A 259 -19.01 -3.13 14.17
N HIS A 260 -18.86 -2.00 14.87
CA HIS A 260 -19.56 -0.78 14.48
C HIS A 260 -18.81 -0.06 13.36
N THR A 261 -19.56 0.43 12.40
CA THR A 261 -19.11 1.35 11.38
C THR A 261 -19.43 2.79 11.80
N PRO A 262 -18.65 3.81 11.37
CA PRO A 262 -18.98 5.20 11.67
C PRO A 262 -20.33 5.60 11.07
N LEU A 263 -21.07 6.46 11.78
CA LEU A 263 -22.35 7.00 11.30
C LEU A 263 -22.19 7.86 10.04
N THR A 264 -21.06 8.55 9.93
CA THR A 264 -20.68 9.28 8.72
C THR A 264 -19.72 8.44 7.91
N ALA A 265 -19.94 8.39 6.59
CA ALA A 265 -19.09 7.63 5.68
C ALA A 265 -17.66 8.17 5.73
N THR A 266 -16.79 7.50 6.46
CA THR A 266 -15.38 7.86 6.64
C THR A 266 -14.50 6.80 5.97
N ALA A 267 -13.51 7.25 5.20
CA ALA A 267 -12.57 6.34 4.54
C ALA A 267 -11.60 5.70 5.53
N LEU A 268 -11.23 4.46 5.29
CA LEU A 268 -10.13 3.80 5.98
C LEU A 268 -8.81 4.46 5.56
N THR A 269 -7.91 4.74 6.49
CA THR A 269 -6.63 5.37 6.16
C THR A 269 -5.69 4.44 5.39
N ALA A 270 -4.85 4.99 4.53
CA ALA A 270 -3.85 4.22 3.78
C ALA A 270 -2.93 3.39 4.69
N ARG A 271 -2.63 3.89 5.89
CA ARG A 271 -1.86 3.18 6.91
C ARG A 271 -2.61 1.96 7.41
N ALA A 272 -3.90 2.10 7.74
CA ALA A 272 -4.71 0.98 8.20
C ALA A 272 -4.88 -0.09 7.09
N VAL A 273 -5.08 0.32 5.83
CA VAL A 273 -5.11 -0.60 4.67
C VAL A 273 -3.80 -1.39 4.58
N ALA A 274 -2.65 -0.71 4.69
CA ALA A 274 -1.34 -1.34 4.65
C ALA A 274 -1.12 -2.32 5.80
N ASP A 275 -1.47 -1.92 7.02
CA ASP A 275 -1.28 -2.73 8.23
C ASP A 275 -2.18 -3.99 8.19
N ILE A 276 -3.44 -3.88 7.72
CA ILE A 276 -4.35 -5.01 7.54
C ILE A 276 -3.80 -5.98 6.49
N ALA A 277 -3.45 -5.47 5.30
CA ALA A 277 -2.91 -6.30 4.23
C ALA A 277 -1.63 -7.02 4.67
N ALA A 278 -0.69 -6.32 5.32
CA ALA A 278 0.54 -6.89 5.83
C ALA A 278 0.28 -7.95 6.91
N ALA A 279 -0.67 -7.72 7.82
CA ALA A 279 -1.02 -8.66 8.87
C ALA A 279 -1.53 -10.00 8.30
N HIS A 280 -2.41 -9.94 7.31
CA HIS A 280 -2.93 -11.13 6.63
C HIS A 280 -1.84 -11.86 5.83
N LEU A 281 -1.08 -11.15 5.01
CA LEU A 281 -0.03 -11.75 4.17
C LEU A 281 1.14 -12.34 4.98
N THR A 282 1.35 -11.87 6.21
CA THR A 282 2.38 -12.42 7.12
C THR A 282 1.83 -13.43 8.13
N GLY A 283 0.53 -13.76 8.08
CA GLY A 283 -0.12 -14.68 9.02
C GLY A 283 -0.27 -14.12 10.44
N ARG A 284 -0.17 -12.80 10.62
CA ARG A 284 -0.30 -12.11 11.92
C ARG A 284 -1.64 -11.42 12.11
N ALA A 285 -2.61 -11.70 11.23
CA ALA A 285 -3.93 -11.10 11.34
C ALA A 285 -4.60 -11.41 12.68
N PRO A 286 -5.22 -10.42 13.34
CA PRO A 286 -5.89 -10.64 14.60
C PRO A 286 -7.10 -11.56 14.40
N ARG A 287 -7.36 -12.41 15.39
CA ARG A 287 -8.59 -13.22 15.42
C ARG A 287 -9.70 -12.37 16.05
N HIS A 288 -10.69 -12.06 15.27
CA HIS A 288 -11.89 -11.36 15.76
C HIS A 288 -12.83 -12.36 16.43
N ILE A 289 -12.73 -12.48 17.75
CA ILE A 289 -13.54 -13.40 18.53
C ILE A 289 -14.65 -12.59 19.22
N ARG A 290 -15.88 -13.12 19.18
CA ARG A 290 -16.99 -12.54 19.91
C ARG A 290 -16.63 -12.49 21.39
N PRO A 291 -16.76 -11.34 22.07
CA PRO A 291 -16.56 -11.27 23.50
C PRO A 291 -17.50 -12.26 24.17
N PRO A 292 -17.04 -12.99 25.19
CA PRO A 292 -17.94 -13.86 25.92
C PRO A 292 -19.09 -13.02 26.47
N VAL A 293 -20.31 -13.37 26.07
CA VAL A 293 -21.51 -12.80 26.73
C VAL A 293 -21.36 -13.15 28.19
N ARG A 294 -21.15 -12.14 29.04
CA ARG A 294 -21.28 -12.35 30.49
C ARG A 294 -22.69 -12.88 30.70
N LYS A 295 -22.82 -14.18 30.82
CA LYS A 295 -24.00 -14.75 31.44
C LYS A 295 -23.98 -14.16 32.83
N ASN A 296 -24.88 -13.21 33.11
CA ASN A 296 -25.17 -12.85 34.48
C ASN A 296 -25.50 -14.16 35.16
N LEU A 297 -24.63 -14.61 36.04
CA LEU A 297 -24.76 -15.81 36.86
C LEU A 297 -25.80 -15.55 37.96
N GLU A 298 -26.96 -15.07 37.59
CA GLU A 298 -28.15 -14.95 38.45
C GLU A 298 -29.38 -14.90 37.56
N SER A 299 -29.56 -15.95 36.73
CA SER A 299 -30.88 -16.32 36.26
C SER A 299 -31.27 -17.57 37.02
N ASP A 300 -31.36 -17.44 38.32
CA ASP A 300 -32.36 -18.20 39.04
C ASP A 300 -33.72 -17.86 38.43
N SER A 301 -34.33 -18.90 37.87
CA SER A 301 -35.75 -19.13 37.63
C SER A 301 -36.68 -17.94 37.94
N PHE A 302 -36.58 -16.90 37.14
CA PHE A 302 -37.72 -16.02 36.96
C PHE A 302 -38.41 -16.43 35.65
N THR A 303 -39.49 -17.21 35.79
CA THR A 303 -40.63 -17.13 34.89
C THR A 303 -40.94 -15.64 34.79
N THR A 304 -40.44 -14.99 33.77
CA THR A 304 -40.80 -13.62 33.46
C THR A 304 -42.22 -13.72 32.91
N GLU A 305 -43.22 -13.60 33.80
CA GLU A 305 -44.43 -12.91 33.43
C GLU A 305 -43.94 -11.67 32.70
N VAL A 306 -44.41 -11.46 31.48
CA VAL A 306 -44.19 -10.21 30.73
C VAL A 306 -44.83 -9.14 31.61
N ALA A 307 -44.02 -8.60 32.55
CA ALA A 307 -44.41 -7.41 33.27
C ALA A 307 -44.60 -6.35 32.17
N ASP A 308 -45.79 -5.80 32.14
CA ASP A 308 -46.09 -4.62 31.36
C ASP A 308 -44.95 -3.65 31.55
N VAL A 309 -44.10 -3.51 30.54
CA VAL A 309 -43.00 -2.56 30.57
C VAL A 309 -43.68 -1.20 30.50
N GLU A 310 -43.81 -0.55 31.64
CA GLU A 310 -44.30 0.82 31.68
C GLU A 310 -43.50 1.62 30.63
N PRO A 311 -44.19 2.28 29.70
CA PRO A 311 -43.52 3.09 28.73
C PRO A 311 -42.65 4.12 29.45
N LEU A 312 -41.38 4.18 29.11
CA LEU A 312 -40.44 5.16 29.66
C LEU A 312 -41.10 6.54 29.56
N GLY A 313 -41.26 7.21 30.70
CA GLY A 313 -41.94 8.50 30.75
C GLY A 313 -41.23 9.55 29.89
N ASP A 314 -42.02 10.55 29.45
CA ASP A 314 -41.45 11.67 28.63
C ASP A 314 -40.26 12.31 29.30
N ASP A 315 -40.21 12.35 30.63
CA ASP A 315 -39.10 12.83 31.45
C ASP A 315 -37.75 12.14 31.12
N TYR A 316 -37.79 10.82 30.81
CA TYR A 316 -36.56 10.09 30.43
C TYR A 316 -35.97 10.58 29.13
N TYR A 317 -36.82 10.85 28.14
CA TYR A 317 -36.41 11.36 26.85
C TYR A 317 -35.94 12.80 26.97
N GLU A 318 -36.60 13.64 27.75
CA GLU A 318 -36.22 15.02 28.02
C GLU A 318 -34.86 15.11 28.74
N HIS A 319 -34.61 14.25 29.75
CA HIS A 319 -33.33 14.14 30.43
C HIS A 319 -32.22 13.69 29.46
N GLY A 320 -32.49 12.75 28.57
CA GLY A 320 -31.57 12.29 27.54
C GLY A 320 -31.23 13.38 26.53
N ILE A 321 -32.18 14.20 26.13
CA ILE A 321 -31.98 15.35 25.25
C ILE A 321 -31.18 16.43 25.97
N ALA A 322 -31.49 16.75 27.22
CA ALA A 322 -30.79 17.73 28.03
C ALA A 322 -29.31 17.32 28.27
N ALA A 323 -29.05 16.04 28.57
CA ALA A 323 -27.72 15.51 28.74
C ALA A 323 -26.89 15.60 27.45
N ARG A 324 -27.48 15.28 26.28
CA ARG A 324 -26.81 15.43 24.98
C ARG A 324 -26.49 16.88 24.64
N LYS A 325 -27.43 17.81 24.90
CA LYS A 325 -27.20 19.24 24.72
C LYS A 325 -26.08 19.77 25.64
N HIS A 326 -26.08 19.32 26.89
CA HIS A 326 -25.04 19.67 27.85
C HIS A 326 -23.67 19.15 27.42
N ALA A 327 -23.58 17.89 26.98
CA ALA A 327 -22.36 17.30 26.47
C ALA A 327 -21.84 18.05 25.21
N HIS A 328 -22.75 18.40 24.29
CA HIS A 328 -22.41 19.17 23.11
C HIS A 328 -21.85 20.57 23.47
N ASN A 329 -22.51 21.28 24.35
CA ASN A 329 -22.06 22.60 24.81
C ASN A 329 -20.71 22.52 25.59
N THR A 330 -20.45 21.41 26.28
CA THR A 330 -19.19 21.21 27.00
C THR A 330 -18.05 20.89 26.02
N LEU A 331 -18.34 20.24 24.90
CA LEU A 331 -17.37 19.92 23.85
C LEU A 331 -17.13 21.06 22.86
N ASP A 332 -18.04 22.03 22.81
CA ASP A 332 -17.95 23.16 21.86
C ASP A 332 -16.69 24.03 22.09
N GLY A 333 -16.17 24.06 23.32
CA GLY A 333 -14.91 24.72 23.67
C GLY A 333 -13.65 23.90 23.42
N VAL A 334 -13.76 22.59 23.18
CA VAL A 334 -12.59 21.71 23.05
C VAL A 334 -11.86 21.95 21.73
N THR A 335 -12.60 22.25 20.67
CA THR A 335 -12.01 22.53 19.35
C THR A 335 -11.13 23.77 19.41
N SER A 336 -11.58 24.86 20.06
CA SER A 336 -10.76 26.09 20.19
C SER A 336 -9.51 25.89 21.07
N VAL A 337 -9.58 25.01 22.08
CA VAL A 337 -8.41 24.66 22.91
C VAL A 337 -7.42 23.81 22.11
N LEU A 338 -7.88 22.93 21.23
CA LEU A 338 -7.01 22.17 20.35
C LEU A 338 -6.32 23.06 19.32
N ASP A 339 -7.05 24.01 18.72
CA ASP A 339 -6.51 25.00 17.79
C ASP A 339 -5.43 25.87 18.48
N GLU A 340 -5.67 26.31 19.73
CA GLU A 340 -4.67 27.06 20.51
C GLU A 340 -3.41 26.23 20.81
N ILE A 341 -3.56 24.92 21.04
CA ILE A 341 -2.41 24.03 21.31
C ILE A 341 -1.63 23.81 19.99
N GLU A 342 -2.31 23.67 18.88
CA GLU A 342 -1.71 23.51 17.56
C GLU A 342 -0.94 24.77 17.15
N ASP A 343 -1.54 25.95 17.27
CA ASP A 343 -0.88 27.25 17.03
C ASP A 343 0.37 27.43 17.89
N ARG A 344 0.30 27.01 19.17
CA ARG A 344 1.44 27.12 20.08
C ARG A 344 2.54 26.12 19.75
N ALA A 345 2.20 24.93 19.28
CA ALA A 345 3.16 23.94 18.81
C ALA A 345 3.89 24.42 17.54
N ASP A 346 3.15 25.01 16.61
CA ASP A 346 3.70 25.59 15.39
C ASP A 346 4.62 26.79 15.67
N GLN A 347 4.25 27.62 16.65
CA GLN A 347 5.10 28.72 17.08
C GLN A 347 6.41 28.24 17.69
N LEU A 348 6.38 27.22 18.56
CA LEU A 348 7.58 26.61 19.14
C LEU A 348 8.47 25.96 18.08
N LEU A 349 7.89 25.35 17.06
CA LEU A 349 8.63 24.80 15.94
C LEU A 349 9.31 25.89 15.10
N ALA A 350 8.62 27.01 14.86
CA ALA A 350 9.17 28.16 14.16
C ALA A 350 10.33 28.79 14.94
N ASP A 351 10.16 28.97 16.26
CA ASP A 351 11.21 29.50 17.15
C ASP A 351 12.46 28.58 17.20
N LEU A 352 12.26 27.25 17.21
CA LEU A 352 13.34 26.29 17.15
C LEU A 352 14.08 26.30 15.80
N LEU A 353 13.37 26.45 14.70
CA LEU A 353 13.97 26.56 13.37
C LEU A 353 14.79 27.84 13.26
N GLN A 354 14.30 28.96 13.81
CA GLN A 354 15.02 30.23 13.82
C GLN A 354 16.30 30.17 14.67
N LEU A 355 16.28 29.44 15.80
CA LEU A 355 17.47 29.18 16.62
C LEU A 355 18.54 28.33 15.94
N ILE A 356 18.11 27.48 14.97
CA ILE A 356 19.03 26.63 14.18
C ILE A 356 19.61 27.41 13.00
N GLU A 357 18.85 28.38 12.45
CA GLU A 357 19.26 29.20 11.31
C GLU A 357 20.17 30.37 11.70
N ASP A 358 20.12 30.85 12.96
CA ASP A 358 21.01 31.85 13.53
C ASP A 358 22.08 31.20 14.45
N PRO A 359 23.14 30.62 13.93
CA PRO A 359 24.25 30.17 14.76
C PRO A 359 25.03 31.40 15.25
N LEU A 360 25.20 31.53 16.56
CA LEU A 360 26.05 32.52 17.26
C LEU A 360 27.48 32.56 16.71
#